data_87ef3a4d03e18ffd4f851e319d46c97b
#
_entry.id   87ef3a4d03e18ffd4f851e319d46c97b
#
_cell.length_a   1.000
_cell.length_b   1.000
_cell.length_c   1.000
_cell.angle_alpha   90.00
_cell.angle_beta   90.00
_cell.angle_gamma   90.00
#
_symmetry.space_group_name_H-M   'P 1'
#
loop_
_entity.id
_entity.type
_entity.pdbx_description
1 polymer ?
#
loop_
_entity_poly.entity_id
_entity_poly.type
_entity_poly.pdbx_seq_one_letter_code
_entity_poly.pdbx_strand_id
1 'polypeptide(L)'
;MTSVEIIVFKPQHLDDVRALWEFTEGIGVRDNETDERILVFLERNPGMSFVAISGSKLIGSVLCGHDGRRGYFHHLAVNPDCRRYGIAELMFDASMAALAADDIVRINVVTFSDNELARGFWTGVDCVERNDLSVYSRDV
;
A
#
# COMPACT_ATOMS: atom_id res chain seq x y z
N MET A 1 3.12 -15.13 -17.26
CA MET A 1 2.34 -14.98 -16.02
C MET A 1 0.86 -14.95 -16.35
N THR A 2 0.04 -15.58 -15.54
CA THR A 2 -1.42 -15.49 -15.65
C THR A 2 -1.83 -14.02 -15.55
N SER A 3 -2.95 -13.64 -16.14
CA SER A 3 -3.48 -12.29 -16.06
C SER A 3 -3.68 -11.87 -14.59
N VAL A 4 -3.50 -10.60 -14.31
CA VAL A 4 -3.59 -10.04 -12.97
C VAL A 4 -4.87 -9.21 -12.84
N GLU A 5 -5.63 -9.44 -11.78
CA GLU A 5 -6.78 -8.62 -11.43
C GLU A 5 -6.43 -7.74 -10.24
N ILE A 6 -6.79 -6.47 -10.33
CA ILE A 6 -6.65 -5.51 -9.22
C ILE A 6 -8.04 -5.32 -8.64
N ILE A 7 -8.23 -5.76 -7.41
CA ILE A 7 -9.55 -5.71 -6.74
C ILE A 7 -9.43 -5.08 -5.36
N VAL A 8 -10.54 -4.59 -4.83
CA VAL A 8 -10.58 -3.96 -3.52
C VAL A 8 -10.14 -4.95 -2.44
N PHE A 9 -9.26 -4.49 -1.57
CA PHE A 9 -8.81 -5.25 -0.40
C PHE A 9 -9.97 -5.37 0.59
N LYS A 10 -10.46 -6.59 0.78
CA LYS A 10 -11.57 -6.90 1.68
C LYS A 10 -11.08 -7.75 2.86
N PRO A 11 -11.84 -7.81 3.96
CA PRO A 11 -11.43 -8.61 5.13
C PRO A 11 -11.04 -10.05 4.80
N GLN A 12 -11.68 -10.67 3.82
CA GLN A 12 -11.37 -12.03 3.40
C GLN A 12 -9.97 -12.22 2.82
N HIS A 13 -9.30 -11.12 2.41
CA HIS A 13 -7.94 -11.18 1.87
C HIS A 13 -6.85 -11.08 2.94
N LEU A 14 -7.22 -10.77 4.18
CA LEU A 14 -6.25 -10.36 5.20
C LEU A 14 -5.20 -11.42 5.50
N ASP A 15 -5.59 -12.69 5.61
CA ASP A 15 -4.63 -13.76 5.91
C ASP A 15 -3.59 -13.90 4.81
N ASP A 16 -4.01 -13.85 3.55
CA ASP A 16 -3.10 -13.93 2.41
C ASP A 16 -2.21 -12.69 2.30
N VAL A 17 -2.74 -11.52 2.63
CA VAL A 17 -1.96 -10.28 2.66
C VAL A 17 -0.90 -10.33 3.75
N ARG A 18 -1.23 -10.80 4.95
CA ARG A 18 -0.25 -10.95 6.01
C ARG A 18 0.87 -11.92 5.64
N ALA A 19 0.52 -13.03 5.00
CA ALA A 19 1.52 -13.97 4.48
C ALA A 19 2.43 -13.30 3.45
N LEU A 20 1.87 -12.48 2.57
CA LEU A 20 2.65 -11.71 1.60
C LEU A 20 3.62 -10.75 2.31
N TRP A 21 3.17 -10.04 3.33
CA TRP A 21 4.02 -9.09 4.06
C TRP A 21 5.19 -9.78 4.76
N GLU A 22 4.96 -10.94 5.37
CA GLU A 22 6.02 -11.72 6.01
C GLU A 22 7.09 -12.16 5.01
N PHE A 23 6.68 -12.42 3.78
CA PHE A 23 7.55 -12.85 2.69
C PHE A 23 8.26 -11.69 1.99
N THR A 24 7.84 -10.45 2.23
CA THR A 24 8.31 -9.27 1.49
C THR A 24 9.16 -8.37 2.38
N GLU A 25 10.38 -8.08 1.93
CA GLU A 25 11.29 -7.19 2.64
C GLU A 25 10.76 -5.74 2.68
N GLY A 26 11.06 -5.05 3.78
CA GLY A 26 10.82 -3.61 3.89
C GLY A 26 9.40 -3.20 4.22
N ILE A 27 8.51 -4.13 4.52
CA ILE A 27 7.11 -3.79 4.84
C ILE A 27 6.97 -3.20 6.24
N GLY A 28 7.81 -3.55 7.20
CA GLY A 28 7.85 -2.88 8.50
C GLY A 28 6.60 -3.03 9.36
N VAL A 29 6.00 -4.22 9.36
CA VAL A 29 4.83 -4.50 10.21
C VAL A 29 5.26 -4.50 11.68
N ARG A 30 4.54 -3.76 12.51
CA ARG A 30 4.82 -3.63 13.94
C ARG A 30 3.86 -4.47 14.78
N ASP A 31 4.25 -4.78 16.02
CA ASP A 31 3.47 -5.59 16.95
C ASP A 31 2.08 -4.99 17.24
N ASN A 32 1.96 -3.67 17.23
CA ASN A 32 0.69 -2.97 17.47
C ASN A 32 -0.20 -2.90 16.23
N GLU A 33 0.25 -3.40 15.09
CA GLU A 33 -0.53 -3.44 13.85
C GLU A 33 -1.25 -4.78 13.74
N THR A 34 -2.31 -4.93 14.53
CA THR A 34 -3.10 -6.15 14.61
C THR A 34 -4.08 -6.25 13.44
N ASP A 35 -4.64 -7.44 13.23
CA ASP A 35 -5.71 -7.66 12.26
C ASP A 35 -6.86 -6.69 12.48
N GLU A 36 -7.25 -6.49 13.74
CA GLU A 36 -8.32 -5.55 14.09
C GLU A 36 -8.02 -4.13 13.61
N ARG A 37 -6.79 -3.66 13.77
CA ARG A 37 -6.40 -2.31 13.34
C ARG A 37 -6.43 -2.16 11.83
N ILE A 38 -6.02 -3.20 11.11
CA ILE A 38 -6.09 -3.19 9.65
C ILE A 38 -7.55 -3.21 9.17
N LEU A 39 -8.40 -4.03 9.79
CA LEU A 39 -9.82 -4.07 9.44
C LEU A 39 -10.51 -2.74 9.71
N VAL A 40 -10.19 -2.07 10.82
CA VAL A 40 -10.72 -0.73 11.11
C VAL A 40 -10.25 0.27 10.04
N PHE A 41 -8.98 0.19 9.63
CA PHE A 41 -8.46 1.06 8.57
C PHE A 41 -9.24 0.88 7.26
N LEU A 42 -9.49 -0.36 6.86
CA LEU A 42 -10.25 -0.66 5.64
C LEU A 42 -11.68 -0.15 5.73
N GLU A 43 -12.31 -0.27 6.89
CA GLU A 43 -13.67 0.20 7.11
C GLU A 43 -13.77 1.73 7.07
N ARG A 44 -12.77 2.42 7.61
CA ARG A 44 -12.72 3.89 7.61
C ARG A 44 -12.39 4.47 6.25
N ASN A 45 -11.75 3.69 5.39
CA ASN A 45 -11.32 4.12 4.05
C ASN A 45 -11.81 3.12 3.00
N PRO A 46 -13.14 3.01 2.81
CA PRO A 46 -13.70 1.99 1.92
C PRO A 46 -13.30 2.22 0.46
N GLY A 47 -12.97 1.14 -0.23
CA GLY A 47 -12.71 1.15 -1.66
C GLY A 47 -11.37 1.77 -2.07
N MET A 48 -10.44 2.00 -1.14
CA MET A 48 -9.17 2.69 -1.43
C MET A 48 -7.95 1.78 -1.40
N SER A 49 -8.03 0.67 -0.68
CA SER A 49 -6.97 -0.33 -0.60
C SER A 49 -7.24 -1.44 -1.60
N PHE A 50 -6.18 -1.98 -2.20
CA PHE A 50 -6.32 -2.96 -3.27
C PHE A 50 -5.39 -4.15 -3.07
N VAL A 51 -5.76 -5.26 -3.68
CA VAL A 51 -4.92 -6.44 -3.80
C VAL A 51 -4.80 -6.82 -5.27
N ALA A 52 -3.72 -7.50 -5.59
CA ALA A 52 -3.47 -8.05 -6.92
C ALA A 52 -3.57 -9.57 -6.86
N ILE A 53 -4.41 -10.13 -7.71
CA ILE A 53 -4.66 -11.58 -7.77
C ILE A 53 -4.24 -12.09 -9.15
N SER A 54 -3.42 -13.13 -9.18
CA SER A 54 -3.06 -13.83 -10.42
C SER A 54 -3.55 -15.27 -10.31
N GLY A 55 -4.54 -15.62 -11.09
CA GLY A 55 -5.23 -16.91 -10.93
C GLY A 55 -5.91 -16.97 -9.55
N SER A 56 -5.51 -17.92 -8.72
CA SER A 56 -6.01 -18.04 -7.36
C SER A 56 -5.05 -17.49 -6.29
N LYS A 57 -3.93 -16.88 -6.74
CA LYS A 57 -2.85 -16.46 -5.83
C LYS A 57 -2.85 -14.95 -5.64
N LEU A 58 -2.84 -14.51 -4.38
CA LEU A 58 -2.66 -13.10 -4.03
C LEU A 58 -1.16 -12.77 -4.13
N ILE A 59 -0.81 -11.82 -4.99
CA ILE A 59 0.57 -11.47 -5.31
C ILE A 59 0.95 -10.05 -4.98
N GLY A 60 -0.01 -9.23 -4.57
CA GLY A 60 0.27 -7.84 -4.22
C GLY A 60 -0.80 -7.25 -3.32
N SER A 61 -0.42 -6.20 -2.60
CA SER A 61 -1.35 -5.46 -1.75
C SER A 61 -0.87 -4.02 -1.55
N VAL A 62 -1.81 -3.14 -1.24
CA VAL A 62 -1.52 -1.78 -0.80
C VAL A 62 -2.63 -1.33 0.15
N LEU A 63 -2.24 -0.66 1.24
CA LEU A 63 -3.17 0.08 2.08
C LEU A 63 -3.17 1.54 1.65
N CYS A 64 -4.34 2.10 1.46
CA CYS A 64 -4.52 3.50 1.10
C CYS A 64 -5.72 4.07 1.85
N GLY A 65 -5.56 5.29 2.34
CA GLY A 65 -6.64 6.00 3.02
C GLY A 65 -6.33 7.48 3.07
N HIS A 66 -7.22 8.24 3.69
CA HIS A 66 -7.04 9.68 3.88
C HIS A 66 -7.65 10.17 5.19
N ASP A 67 -7.21 11.34 5.62
CA ASP A 67 -7.69 12.01 6.83
C ASP A 67 -8.69 13.14 6.52
N GLY A 68 -9.23 13.18 5.33
CA GLY A 68 -10.08 14.26 4.83
C GLY A 68 -9.31 15.37 4.11
N ARG A 69 -7.96 15.37 4.18
CA ARG A 69 -7.12 16.39 3.56
C ARG A 69 -6.00 15.79 2.71
N ARG A 70 -5.31 14.77 3.22
CA ARG A 70 -4.15 14.13 2.58
C ARG A 70 -4.39 12.64 2.51
N GLY A 71 -3.99 12.03 1.40
CA GLY A 71 -3.96 10.59 1.25
C GLY A 71 -2.64 10.01 1.75
N TYR A 72 -2.69 8.75 2.17
CA TYR A 72 -1.53 8.02 2.68
C TYR A 72 -1.52 6.61 2.11
N PHE A 73 -0.34 6.16 1.72
CA PHE A 73 -0.10 4.79 1.28
C PHE A 73 0.74 4.07 2.32
N HIS A 74 0.38 2.82 2.62
CA HIS A 74 1.11 1.97 3.55
C HIS A 74 1.27 0.58 2.97
N HIS A 75 2.38 -0.07 3.31
CA HIS A 75 2.60 -1.50 3.03
C HIS A 75 2.32 -1.91 1.58
N LEU A 76 2.83 -1.11 0.63
CA LEU A 76 2.81 -1.50 -0.78
C LEU A 76 3.77 -2.68 -0.96
N ALA A 77 3.23 -3.82 -1.32
CA ALA A 77 3.99 -5.04 -1.46
C ALA A 77 3.61 -5.79 -2.74
N VAL A 78 4.61 -6.33 -3.41
CA VAL A 78 4.43 -7.25 -4.54
C VAL A 78 5.34 -8.44 -4.30
N ASN A 79 4.81 -9.65 -4.48
CA ASN A 79 5.58 -10.87 -4.38
C ASN A 79 6.85 -10.71 -5.23
N PRO A 80 8.07 -10.96 -4.66
CA PRO A 80 9.32 -10.78 -5.39
C PRO A 80 9.37 -11.50 -6.74
N ASP A 81 8.73 -12.65 -6.86
CA ASP A 81 8.69 -13.43 -8.10
C ASP A 81 7.80 -12.80 -9.16
N CYS A 82 6.99 -11.82 -8.78
CA CYS A 82 6.02 -11.15 -9.67
C CYS A 82 6.37 -9.70 -9.95
N ARG A 83 7.57 -9.25 -9.59
CA ARG A 83 8.03 -7.88 -9.85
C ARG A 83 8.32 -7.67 -11.34
N ARG A 84 8.40 -6.39 -11.75
CA ARG A 84 8.69 -5.95 -13.13
C ARG A 84 7.55 -6.17 -14.13
N TYR A 85 6.34 -6.44 -13.64
CA TYR A 85 5.15 -6.53 -14.47
C TYR A 85 4.22 -5.32 -14.31
N GLY A 86 4.67 -4.27 -13.59
CA GLY A 86 3.88 -3.07 -13.37
C GLY A 86 2.74 -3.24 -12.37
N ILE A 87 2.75 -4.28 -11.55
CA ILE A 87 1.66 -4.60 -10.62
C ILE A 87 1.51 -3.53 -9.53
N ALA A 88 2.62 -3.07 -8.96
CA ALA A 88 2.60 -2.02 -7.94
C ALA A 88 1.97 -0.74 -8.50
N GLU A 89 2.31 -0.35 -9.72
CA GLU A 89 1.76 0.84 -10.35
C GLU A 89 0.27 0.68 -10.65
N LEU A 90 -0.18 -0.49 -11.05
CA LEU A 90 -1.61 -0.76 -11.25
C LEU A 90 -2.41 -0.56 -9.96
N MET A 91 -1.90 -1.08 -8.84
CA MET A 91 -2.55 -0.89 -7.54
C MET A 91 -2.50 0.57 -7.10
N PHE A 92 -1.37 1.22 -7.28
CA PHE A 92 -1.21 2.64 -6.99
C PHE A 92 -2.21 3.49 -7.77
N ASP A 93 -2.33 3.26 -9.07
CA ASP A 93 -3.27 4.00 -9.93
C ASP A 93 -4.72 3.80 -9.49
N ALA A 94 -5.10 2.59 -9.11
CA ALA A 94 -6.44 2.32 -8.59
C ALA A 94 -6.73 3.09 -7.31
N SER A 95 -5.76 3.14 -6.38
CA SER A 95 -5.88 3.90 -5.14
C SER A 95 -5.92 5.40 -5.40
N MET A 96 -5.09 5.90 -6.32
CA MET A 96 -5.10 7.33 -6.69
C MET A 96 -6.45 7.74 -7.28
N ALA A 97 -7.06 6.89 -8.10
CA ALA A 97 -8.39 7.16 -8.64
C ALA A 97 -9.45 7.24 -7.52
N ALA A 98 -9.36 6.36 -6.53
CA ALA A 98 -10.27 6.38 -5.38
C ALA A 98 -10.08 7.65 -4.54
N LEU A 99 -8.84 8.07 -4.31
CA LEU A 99 -8.55 9.33 -3.61
C LEU A 99 -9.08 10.54 -4.38
N ALA A 100 -8.87 10.57 -5.69
CA ALA A 100 -9.36 11.67 -6.54
C ALA A 100 -10.89 11.76 -6.50
N ALA A 101 -11.59 10.64 -6.44
CA ALA A 101 -13.05 10.62 -6.32
C ALA A 101 -13.55 11.26 -5.01
N ASP A 102 -12.72 11.28 -3.97
CA ASP A 102 -13.00 11.93 -2.68
C ASP A 102 -12.38 13.34 -2.59
N ASP A 103 -11.97 13.90 -3.72
CA ASP A 103 -11.37 15.25 -3.81
C ASP A 103 -10.05 15.41 -3.04
N ILE A 104 -9.34 14.34 -2.80
CA ILE A 104 -7.99 14.38 -2.21
C ILE A 104 -7.00 14.76 -3.31
N VAL A 105 -6.17 15.78 -3.06
CA VAL A 105 -5.28 16.35 -4.06
C VAL A 105 -3.80 16.10 -3.79
N ARG A 106 -3.46 15.51 -2.65
CA ARG A 106 -2.07 15.27 -2.28
C ARG A 106 -1.95 14.01 -1.43
N ILE A 107 -0.90 13.26 -1.69
CA ILE A 107 -0.55 12.07 -0.90
C ILE A 107 0.79 12.27 -0.20
N ASN A 108 0.98 11.55 0.90
CA ASN A 108 2.27 11.40 1.56
C ASN A 108 2.53 9.92 1.79
N VAL A 109 3.79 9.54 1.67
CA VAL A 109 4.24 8.17 1.90
C VAL A 109 5.46 8.20 2.80
N VAL A 110 5.52 7.30 3.78
CA VAL A 110 6.67 7.12 4.65
C VAL A 110 7.29 5.76 4.36
N THR A 111 8.57 5.75 4.01
CA THR A 111 9.34 4.53 3.79
C THR A 111 10.59 4.55 4.64
N PHE A 112 11.17 3.38 4.88
CA PHE A 112 12.52 3.35 5.45
C PHE A 112 13.50 4.01 4.47
N SER A 113 14.37 4.86 4.98
CA SER A 113 15.29 5.62 4.13
C SER A 113 16.32 4.74 3.40
N ASP A 114 16.59 3.55 3.89
CA ASP A 114 17.48 2.57 3.27
C ASP A 114 16.76 1.58 2.33
N ASN A 115 15.44 1.72 2.18
CA ASN A 115 14.68 0.88 1.26
C ASN A 115 14.74 1.46 -0.15
N GLU A 116 15.76 1.08 -0.90
CA GLU A 116 16.01 1.60 -2.25
C GLU A 116 14.90 1.21 -3.23
N LEU A 117 14.34 0.01 -3.09
CA LEU A 117 13.27 -0.46 -3.96
C LEU A 117 12.03 0.44 -3.81
N ALA A 118 11.62 0.72 -2.58
CA ALA A 118 10.49 1.60 -2.31
C ALA A 118 10.75 3.02 -2.79
N ARG A 119 11.93 3.55 -2.50
CA ARG A 119 12.32 4.91 -2.93
C ARG A 119 12.28 5.05 -4.44
N GLY A 120 12.78 4.04 -5.15
CA GLY A 120 12.75 4.01 -6.61
C GLY A 120 11.33 3.97 -7.16
N PHE A 121 10.46 3.18 -6.53
CA PHE A 121 9.05 3.12 -6.94
C PHE A 121 8.36 4.47 -6.79
N TRP A 122 8.45 5.09 -5.62
CA TRP A 122 7.75 6.36 -5.35
C TRP A 122 8.28 7.48 -6.24
N THR A 123 9.58 7.55 -6.47
CA THR A 123 10.16 8.50 -7.42
C THR A 123 9.66 8.23 -8.84
N GLY A 124 9.54 6.96 -9.22
CA GLY A 124 9.08 6.55 -10.55
C GLY A 124 7.62 6.90 -10.84
N VAL A 125 6.80 7.09 -9.81
CA VAL A 125 5.40 7.53 -9.94
C VAL A 125 5.23 9.02 -9.57
N ASP A 126 6.30 9.79 -9.71
CA ASP A 126 6.32 11.25 -9.58
C ASP A 126 6.15 11.78 -8.15
N CYS A 127 6.45 10.96 -7.15
CA CYS A 127 6.58 11.46 -5.79
C CYS A 127 7.95 12.11 -5.60
N VAL A 128 8.00 13.17 -4.82
CA VAL A 128 9.22 13.91 -4.52
C VAL A 128 9.59 13.71 -3.05
N GLU A 129 10.83 13.28 -2.81
CA GLU A 129 11.32 13.14 -1.45
C GLU A 129 11.39 14.51 -0.76
N ARG A 130 10.82 14.59 0.44
CA ARG A 130 10.76 15.84 1.22
C ARG A 130 11.90 15.84 2.24
N ASN A 131 12.99 16.56 1.92
CA ASN A 131 14.15 16.68 2.80
C ASN A 131 13.98 17.79 3.87
N ASP A 132 12.92 18.57 3.74
CA ASP A 132 12.57 19.66 4.66
C ASP A 132 11.65 19.21 5.81
N LEU A 133 11.23 17.94 5.82
CA LEU A 133 10.33 17.39 6.83
C LEU A 133 11.01 16.29 7.62
N SER A 134 10.58 16.12 8.87
CA SER A 134 10.98 15.01 9.73
C SER A 134 9.73 14.33 10.28
N VAL A 135 9.83 13.03 10.51
CA VAL A 135 8.75 12.24 11.11
C VAL A 135 9.03 12.10 12.61
N TYR A 136 8.03 12.41 13.43
CA TYR A 136 8.09 12.22 14.89
C TYR A 136 7.04 11.20 15.29
N SER A 137 7.44 10.22 16.10
CA SER A 137 6.55 9.14 16.51
C SER A 137 6.58 8.99 18.04
N ARG A 138 5.45 8.65 18.62
CA ARG A 138 5.31 8.36 20.04
C ARG A 138 4.11 7.44 20.24
N ASP A 139 4.24 6.48 21.15
CA ASP A 139 3.12 5.63 21.54
C ASP A 139 2.12 6.39 22.41
N VAL A 140 0.87 6.01 22.25
CA VAL A 140 -0.23 6.58 23.02
C VAL A 140 -0.36 5.87 24.36
#